data_174ae5e78179b8c90578ef299ba3ee03
#
_entry.id   174ae5e78179b8c90578ef299ba3ee03
#
_cell.length_a   1.000
_cell.length_b   1.000
_cell.length_c   1.000
_cell.angle_alpha   90.00
_cell.angle_beta   90.00
_cell.angle_gamma   90.00
#
_symmetry.space_group_name_H-M   'P 1'
#
loop_
_entity.id
_entity.type
_entity.pdbx_description
1 polymer ?
#
loop_
_entity_poly.entity_id
_entity_poly.type
_entity_poly.pdbx_seq_one_letter_code
_entity_poly.pdbx_strand_id
1 'polypeptide(L)'
;MSSSIVKFIHNNKIMEVQDVDPNETLLNYIREKLNKTGTKEGCAEGGCGACTVVLGYLKNNKIFYQSVNACIVFLPTIHGKQLILVEDLVGKDGSLHPVQKSMVNFHGSQCGFCTPGFVMSLFSMYKNFSSFDKKIIKNSIAG
;
A
#
# COMPACT_ATOMS: atom_id res chain seq x y z
N MET A 1 27.90 13.48 -11.59
CA MET A 1 26.70 13.57 -10.75
C MET A 1 26.29 12.15 -10.39
N SER A 2 26.12 11.85 -9.13
CA SER A 2 25.64 10.52 -8.69
C SER A 2 24.16 10.43 -9.08
N SER A 3 23.82 9.61 -10.07
CA SER A 3 22.40 9.33 -10.37
C SER A 3 21.78 8.63 -9.17
N SER A 4 20.74 9.22 -8.58
CA SER A 4 20.01 8.59 -7.48
C SER A 4 19.16 7.45 -8.03
N ILE A 5 19.55 6.22 -7.74
CA ILE A 5 18.77 5.04 -8.13
C ILE A 5 17.96 4.56 -6.93
N VAL A 6 16.65 4.50 -7.09
CA VAL A 6 15.74 3.90 -6.12
C VAL A 6 15.40 2.48 -6.58
N LYS A 7 15.68 1.50 -5.73
CA LYS A 7 15.40 0.07 -5.99
C LYS A 7 14.40 -0.44 -4.96
N PHE A 8 13.34 -1.07 -5.41
CA PHE A 8 12.33 -1.67 -4.54
C PHE A 8 11.70 -2.89 -5.23
N ILE A 9 10.99 -3.71 -4.50
CA ILE A 9 10.29 -4.88 -5.03
C ILE A 9 8.82 -4.53 -5.29
N HIS A 10 8.32 -4.83 -6.50
CA HIS A 10 6.91 -4.77 -6.83
C HIS A 10 6.54 -5.98 -7.69
N ASN A 11 5.47 -6.68 -7.34
CA ASN A 11 5.04 -7.91 -8.05
C ASN A 11 6.15 -8.94 -8.26
N ASN A 12 6.95 -9.20 -7.19
CA ASN A 12 8.09 -10.11 -7.19
C ASN A 12 9.21 -9.75 -8.20
N LYS A 13 9.25 -8.50 -8.66
CA LYS A 13 10.30 -7.96 -9.52
C LYS A 13 11.02 -6.82 -8.84
N ILE A 14 12.33 -6.74 -9.07
CA ILE A 14 13.10 -5.58 -8.64
C ILE A 14 12.82 -4.45 -9.64
N MET A 15 12.30 -3.35 -9.13
CA MET A 15 12.11 -2.11 -9.86
C MET A 15 13.31 -1.20 -9.62
N GLU A 16 13.86 -0.63 -10.68
CA GLU A 16 14.93 0.34 -10.62
C GLU A 16 14.46 1.64 -11.28
N VAL A 17 14.44 2.71 -10.50
CA VAL A 17 14.05 4.04 -10.97
C VAL A 17 15.25 4.94 -10.87
N GLN A 18 15.66 5.50 -12.02
CA GLN A 18 16.80 6.40 -12.13
C GLN A 18 16.34 7.85 -12.12
N ASP A 19 17.22 8.75 -11.70
CA ASP A 19 17.01 10.20 -11.72
C ASP A 19 15.71 10.64 -11.04
N VAL A 20 15.43 10.02 -9.88
CA VAL A 20 14.23 10.29 -9.09
C VAL A 20 14.29 11.71 -8.51
N ASP A 21 13.22 12.49 -8.73
CA ASP A 21 13.01 13.74 -8.01
C ASP A 21 12.87 13.44 -6.51
N PRO A 22 13.70 14.02 -5.62
CA PRO A 22 13.58 13.82 -4.18
C PRO A 22 12.21 14.13 -3.60
N ASN A 23 11.46 15.01 -4.26
CA ASN A 23 10.14 15.45 -3.83
C ASN A 23 9.00 14.68 -4.52
N GLU A 24 9.30 13.73 -5.42
CA GLU A 24 8.26 12.90 -6.03
C GLU A 24 7.56 12.06 -4.96
N THR A 25 6.23 12.21 -4.84
CA THR A 25 5.46 11.40 -3.93
C THR A 25 5.27 9.99 -4.46
N LEU A 26 5.20 9.03 -3.56
CA LEU A 26 4.91 7.64 -3.93
C LEU A 26 3.56 7.53 -4.66
N LEU A 27 2.57 8.34 -4.27
CA LEU A 27 1.26 8.37 -4.91
C LEU A 27 1.35 8.78 -6.39
N ASN A 28 2.05 9.88 -6.70
CA ASN A 28 2.23 10.33 -8.09
C ASN A 28 2.93 9.26 -8.92
N TYR A 29 4.00 8.68 -8.39
CA TYR A 29 4.72 7.60 -9.07
C TYR A 29 3.80 6.40 -9.38
N ILE A 30 3.01 5.95 -8.40
CA ILE A 30 2.07 4.83 -8.56
C ILE A 30 1.05 5.15 -9.66
N ARG A 31 0.43 6.32 -9.61
CA ARG A 31 -0.66 6.67 -10.52
C ARG A 31 -0.19 7.06 -11.92
N GLU A 32 0.91 7.81 -12.02
CA GLU A 32 1.36 8.41 -13.29
C GLU A 32 2.42 7.57 -14.01
N LYS A 33 3.31 6.90 -13.26
CA LYS A 33 4.40 6.09 -13.85
C LYS A 33 4.06 4.62 -13.92
N LEU A 34 3.52 4.04 -12.85
CA LEU A 34 3.07 2.64 -12.86
C LEU A 34 1.68 2.47 -13.49
N ASN A 35 0.95 3.56 -13.72
CA ASN A 35 -0.43 3.54 -14.21
C ASN A 35 -1.39 2.68 -13.36
N LYS A 36 -1.15 2.64 -12.04
CA LYS A 36 -1.97 1.92 -11.06
C LYS A 36 -2.90 2.91 -10.36
N THR A 37 -4.16 2.94 -10.75
CA THR A 37 -5.14 3.94 -10.31
C THR A 37 -6.08 3.44 -9.21
N GLY A 38 -5.91 2.21 -8.73
CA GLY A 38 -6.64 1.67 -7.57
C GLY A 38 -6.35 2.45 -6.29
N THR A 39 -5.10 2.88 -6.09
CA THR A 39 -4.73 3.83 -5.03
C THR A 39 -5.27 5.22 -5.36
N LYS A 40 -6.07 5.80 -4.46
CA LYS A 40 -6.80 7.06 -4.71
C LYS A 40 -6.13 8.26 -4.05
N GLU A 41 -6.36 9.44 -4.61
CA GLU A 41 -5.99 10.71 -4.00
C GLU A 41 -7.26 11.42 -3.48
N GLY A 42 -7.35 11.58 -2.16
CA GLY A 42 -8.45 12.31 -1.53
C GLY A 42 -7.98 13.67 -1.02
N CYS A 43 -7.25 13.70 0.09
CA CYS A 43 -6.83 14.95 0.75
C CYS A 43 -5.43 15.46 0.33
N ALA A 44 -4.55 14.60 -0.18
CA ALA A 44 -3.15 14.89 -0.49
C ALA A 44 -2.30 15.41 0.71
N GLU A 45 -2.78 15.20 1.94
CA GLU A 45 -2.14 15.69 3.18
C GLU A 45 -1.97 14.62 4.26
N GLY A 46 -2.23 13.34 3.91
CA GLY A 46 -2.06 12.21 4.83
C GLY A 46 -3.22 11.98 5.80
N GLY A 47 -4.34 12.70 5.66
CA GLY A 47 -5.46 12.62 6.62
C GLY A 47 -6.53 11.59 6.28
N CYS A 48 -6.92 11.42 5.01
CA CYS A 48 -8.10 10.62 4.65
C CYS A 48 -7.85 9.12 4.46
N GLY A 49 -6.60 8.70 4.25
CA GLY A 49 -6.25 7.29 4.05
C GLY A 49 -6.63 6.67 2.69
N ALA A 50 -7.25 7.40 1.77
CA ALA A 50 -7.63 6.88 0.44
C ALA A 50 -6.42 6.44 -0.40
N CYS A 51 -5.23 6.98 -0.12
CA CYS A 51 -3.97 6.66 -0.76
C CYS A 51 -3.14 5.58 -0.05
N THR A 52 -3.71 4.89 0.93
CA THR A 52 -2.97 3.87 1.70
C THR A 52 -2.45 2.76 0.80
N VAL A 53 -1.15 2.49 0.93
CA VAL A 53 -0.45 1.35 0.35
C VAL A 53 0.28 0.60 1.46
N VAL A 54 0.83 -0.57 1.17
CA VAL A 54 1.61 -1.33 2.15
C VAL A 54 3.06 -1.45 1.71
N LEU A 55 3.97 -1.18 2.64
CA LEU A 55 5.40 -1.41 2.49
C LEU A 55 5.81 -2.64 3.30
N GLY A 56 6.42 -3.61 2.64
CA GLY A 56 7.07 -4.74 3.29
C GLY A 56 8.56 -4.47 3.46
N TYR A 57 9.09 -4.72 4.64
CA TYR A 57 10.53 -4.60 4.92
C TYR A 57 10.99 -5.58 5.99
N LEU A 58 12.28 -5.88 5.98
CA LEU A 58 12.87 -6.81 6.92
C LEU A 58 13.08 -6.13 8.28
N LYS A 59 12.54 -6.73 9.34
CA LYS A 59 12.74 -6.33 10.73
C LYS A 59 12.96 -7.57 11.58
N ASN A 60 14.10 -7.67 12.28
CA ASN A 60 14.45 -8.83 13.13
C ASN A 60 14.28 -10.18 12.39
N ASN A 61 14.80 -10.29 11.17
CA ASN A 61 14.69 -11.47 10.29
C ASN A 61 13.26 -11.91 9.93
N LYS A 62 12.27 -11.02 10.11
CA LYS A 62 10.89 -11.23 9.69
C LYS A 62 10.46 -10.08 8.79
N ILE A 63 9.59 -10.37 7.83
CA ILE A 63 8.97 -9.32 7.02
C ILE A 63 7.87 -8.67 7.86
N PHE A 64 7.96 -7.36 8.01
CA PHE A 64 6.95 -6.52 8.62
C PHE A 64 6.24 -5.72 7.53
N TYR A 65 4.92 -5.62 7.63
CA TYR A 65 4.07 -4.94 6.67
C TYR A 65 3.49 -3.67 7.30
N GLN A 66 3.82 -2.52 6.73
CA GLN A 66 3.39 -1.22 7.23
C GLN A 66 2.47 -0.53 6.23
N SER A 67 1.28 -0.17 6.67
CA SER A 67 0.41 0.74 5.92
C SER A 67 0.95 2.17 5.98
N VAL A 68 0.99 2.85 4.85
CA VAL A 68 1.47 4.23 4.75
C VAL A 68 0.58 5.03 3.79
N ASN A 69 0.48 6.34 4.02
CA ASN A 69 -0.23 7.25 3.13
C ASN A 69 0.70 7.70 1.99
N ALA A 70 0.50 7.17 0.80
CA ALA A 70 1.39 7.38 -0.33
C ALA A 70 1.48 8.86 -0.78
N CYS A 71 0.52 9.71 -0.44
CA CYS A 71 0.53 11.14 -0.78
C CYS A 71 1.59 11.95 -0.02
N ILE A 72 2.06 11.47 1.14
CA ILE A 72 3.08 12.13 1.98
C ILE A 72 4.38 11.32 2.09
N VAL A 73 4.45 10.15 1.48
CA VAL A 73 5.66 9.35 1.39
C VAL A 73 6.39 9.67 0.10
N PHE A 74 7.66 10.06 0.19
CA PHE A 74 8.48 10.32 -0.98
C PHE A 74 9.06 9.04 -1.57
N LEU A 75 9.09 8.94 -2.90
CA LEU A 75 9.55 7.76 -3.62
C LEU A 75 10.95 7.27 -3.18
N PRO A 76 11.96 8.13 -2.94
CA PRO A 76 13.26 7.65 -2.48
C PRO A 76 13.24 6.86 -1.17
N THR A 77 12.26 7.10 -0.31
CA THR A 77 12.17 6.46 1.02
C THR A 77 11.76 5.00 0.99
N ILE A 78 11.29 4.50 -0.16
CA ILE A 78 10.94 3.08 -0.31
C ILE A 78 12.09 2.21 -0.83
N HIS A 79 13.29 2.80 -1.00
CA HIS A 79 14.47 2.03 -1.39
C HIS A 79 14.69 0.83 -0.46
N GLY A 80 14.92 -0.35 -1.06
CA GLY A 80 15.11 -1.59 -0.31
C GLY A 80 13.85 -2.23 0.29
N LYS A 81 12.65 -1.68 0.01
CA LYS A 81 11.38 -2.20 0.52
C LYS A 81 10.56 -2.86 -0.59
N GLN A 82 9.54 -3.58 -0.19
CA GLN A 82 8.51 -4.10 -1.09
C GLN A 82 7.32 -3.13 -1.10
N LEU A 83 6.86 -2.77 -2.30
CA LEU A 83 5.62 -2.02 -2.50
C LEU A 83 4.49 -2.99 -2.83
N ILE A 84 3.38 -2.88 -2.11
CA ILE A 84 2.17 -3.68 -2.32
C ILE A 84 0.98 -2.73 -2.49
N LEU A 85 0.29 -2.87 -3.60
CA LEU A 85 -0.88 -2.07 -3.99
C LEU A 85 -2.16 -2.91 -3.88
N VAL A 86 -3.31 -2.27 -3.90
CA VAL A 86 -4.60 -2.97 -3.84
C VAL A 86 -4.80 -3.91 -5.02
N GLU A 87 -4.29 -3.57 -6.20
CA GLU A 87 -4.33 -4.41 -7.40
C GLU A 87 -3.50 -5.68 -7.26
N ASP A 88 -2.48 -5.67 -6.39
CA ASP A 88 -1.57 -6.81 -6.21
C ASP A 88 -2.14 -7.90 -5.29
N LEU A 89 -3.28 -7.63 -4.64
CA LEU A 89 -3.90 -8.57 -3.70
C LEU A 89 -4.67 -9.69 -4.39
N VAL A 90 -5.05 -9.51 -5.63
CA VAL A 90 -5.75 -10.54 -6.42
C VAL A 90 -4.78 -11.66 -6.78
N GLY A 91 -5.17 -12.90 -6.51
CA GLY A 91 -4.38 -14.07 -6.86
C GLY A 91 -4.17 -14.23 -8.37
N LYS A 92 -3.17 -14.98 -8.77
CA LYS A 92 -2.89 -15.27 -10.20
C LYS A 92 -4.05 -15.97 -10.91
N ASP A 93 -4.87 -16.68 -10.14
CA ASP A 93 -6.09 -17.35 -10.57
C ASP A 93 -7.34 -16.45 -10.59
N GLY A 94 -7.18 -15.16 -10.29
CA GLY A 94 -8.26 -14.19 -10.15
C GLY A 94 -8.98 -14.23 -8.80
N SER A 95 -8.54 -15.06 -7.85
CA SER A 95 -9.16 -15.14 -6.52
C SER A 95 -8.91 -13.87 -5.72
N LEU A 96 -9.94 -13.41 -5.01
CA LEU A 96 -9.83 -12.27 -4.11
C LEU A 96 -9.10 -12.65 -2.83
N HIS A 97 -8.24 -11.76 -2.34
CA HIS A 97 -7.66 -11.87 -1.00
C HIS A 97 -8.78 -11.90 0.07
N PRO A 98 -8.64 -12.63 1.19
CA PRO A 98 -9.66 -12.71 2.24
C PRO A 98 -10.21 -11.35 2.69
N VAL A 99 -9.37 -10.33 2.79
CA VAL A 99 -9.79 -8.95 3.12
C VAL A 99 -10.73 -8.38 2.04
N GLN A 100 -10.39 -8.53 0.77
CA GLN A 100 -11.23 -8.06 -0.35
C GLN A 100 -12.55 -8.84 -0.37
N LYS A 101 -12.50 -10.15 -0.20
CA LYS A 101 -13.68 -11.02 -0.15
C LYS A 101 -14.63 -10.63 0.99
N SER A 102 -14.08 -10.29 2.18
CA SER A 102 -14.87 -9.80 3.30
C SER A 102 -15.59 -8.50 2.97
N MET A 103 -14.91 -7.54 2.32
CA MET A 103 -15.53 -6.27 1.90
C MET A 103 -16.71 -6.50 0.95
N VAL A 104 -16.60 -7.46 0.04
CA VAL A 104 -17.70 -7.84 -0.87
C VAL A 104 -18.84 -8.50 -0.11
N ASN A 105 -18.55 -9.53 0.68
CA ASN A 105 -19.54 -10.34 1.36
C ASN A 105 -20.37 -9.57 2.40
N PHE A 106 -19.76 -8.58 3.05
CA PHE A 106 -20.39 -7.76 4.08
C PHE A 106 -20.79 -6.36 3.60
N HIS A 107 -20.79 -6.13 2.28
CA HIS A 107 -21.19 -4.87 1.67
C HIS A 107 -20.47 -3.66 2.28
N GLY A 108 -19.17 -3.79 2.54
CA GLY A 108 -18.33 -2.81 3.24
C GLY A 108 -17.99 -1.55 2.42
N SER A 109 -18.53 -1.40 1.23
CA SER A 109 -18.24 -0.29 0.31
C SER A 109 -19.53 0.38 -0.16
N GLN A 110 -19.51 1.72 -0.26
CA GLN A 110 -20.57 2.50 -0.91
C GLN A 110 -20.10 3.00 -2.28
N CYS A 111 -19.58 4.24 -2.38
CA CYS A 111 -19.06 4.77 -3.64
C CYS A 111 -17.72 4.15 -4.09
N GLY A 112 -17.01 3.47 -3.21
CA GLY A 112 -15.76 2.76 -3.51
C GLY A 112 -14.49 3.60 -3.43
N PHE A 113 -14.57 4.90 -3.19
CA PHE A 113 -13.40 5.78 -3.24
C PHE A 113 -12.42 5.53 -2.08
N CYS A 114 -12.90 5.40 -0.83
CA CYS A 114 -12.05 5.08 0.34
C CYS A 114 -11.78 3.58 0.49
N THR A 115 -12.51 2.73 -0.22
CA THR A 115 -12.44 1.27 -0.08
C THR A 115 -11.02 0.71 -0.26
N PRO A 116 -10.22 1.11 -1.27
CA PRO A 116 -8.86 0.61 -1.43
C PRO A 116 -7.98 0.89 -0.21
N GLY A 117 -8.11 2.07 0.39
CA GLY A 117 -7.37 2.42 1.60
C GLY A 117 -7.70 1.52 2.79
N PHE A 118 -8.98 1.29 3.06
CA PHE A 118 -9.42 0.35 4.09
C PHE A 118 -8.91 -1.07 3.84
N VAL A 119 -9.00 -1.54 2.60
CA VAL A 119 -8.49 -2.86 2.21
C VAL A 119 -7.00 -2.98 2.51
N MET A 120 -6.20 -1.97 2.19
CA MET A 120 -4.76 -2.00 2.41
C MET A 120 -4.40 -1.94 3.90
N SER A 121 -5.10 -1.15 4.71
CA SER A 121 -4.93 -1.11 6.16
C SER A 121 -5.26 -2.47 6.80
N LEU A 122 -6.37 -3.08 6.41
CA LEU A 122 -6.77 -4.41 6.86
C LEU A 122 -5.83 -5.51 6.37
N PHE A 123 -5.29 -5.38 5.16
CA PHE A 123 -4.27 -6.30 4.65
C PHE A 123 -2.99 -6.26 5.48
N SER A 124 -2.50 -5.07 5.82
CA SER A 124 -1.34 -4.91 6.72
C SER A 124 -1.58 -5.58 8.06
N MET A 125 -2.76 -5.36 8.66
CA MET A 125 -3.18 -6.05 9.89
C MET A 125 -3.18 -7.57 9.72
N TYR A 126 -3.81 -8.07 8.67
CA TYR A 126 -3.91 -9.51 8.37
C TYR A 126 -2.54 -10.19 8.24
N LYS A 127 -1.56 -9.47 7.69
CA LYS A 127 -0.19 -9.98 7.51
C LYS A 127 0.64 -9.97 8.79
N ASN A 128 0.39 -9.04 9.70
CA ASN A 128 1.21 -8.85 10.91
C ASN A 128 0.68 -9.61 12.14
N PHE A 129 -0.62 -9.91 12.20
CA PHE A 129 -1.25 -10.53 13.37
C PHE A 129 -1.83 -11.91 13.03
N SER A 130 -1.75 -12.82 13.99
CA SER A 130 -2.36 -14.17 13.88
C SER A 130 -3.76 -14.27 14.49
N SER A 131 -4.15 -13.28 15.30
CA SER A 131 -5.49 -13.16 15.89
C SER A 131 -5.92 -11.71 15.92
N PHE A 132 -7.22 -11.47 15.84
CA PHE A 132 -7.80 -10.13 15.72
C PHE A 132 -8.87 -9.92 16.79
N ASP A 133 -8.70 -8.88 17.60
CA ASP A 133 -9.76 -8.37 18.48
C ASP A 133 -10.25 -7.00 17.97
N LYS A 134 -11.32 -6.49 18.59
CA LYS A 134 -11.89 -5.18 18.20
C LYS A 134 -10.89 -4.04 18.33
N LYS A 135 -9.95 -4.11 19.27
CA LYS A 135 -8.95 -3.07 19.51
C LYS A 135 -7.91 -3.06 18.39
N ILE A 136 -7.42 -4.24 18.01
CA ILE A 136 -6.47 -4.39 16.89
C ILE A 136 -7.11 -3.89 15.60
N ILE A 137 -8.36 -4.30 15.32
CA ILE A 137 -9.09 -3.87 14.12
C ILE A 137 -9.26 -2.35 14.09
N LYS A 138 -9.76 -1.76 15.17
CA LYS A 138 -9.95 -0.30 15.26
C LYS A 138 -8.65 0.46 15.05
N ASN A 139 -7.56 0.05 15.70
CA ASN A 139 -6.26 0.71 15.56
C ASN A 139 -5.68 0.57 14.14
N SER A 140 -5.99 -0.52 13.45
CA SER A 140 -5.48 -0.75 12.09
C SER A 140 -6.15 0.11 11.02
N ILE A 141 -7.36 0.59 11.31
CA ILE A 141 -8.15 1.43 10.39
C ILE A 141 -8.34 2.87 10.88
N ALA A 142 -7.82 3.19 12.07
CA ALA A 142 -7.79 4.57 12.56
C ALA A 142 -6.79 5.38 11.74
N GLY A 143 -7.25 6.51 11.21
CA GLY A 143 -6.42 7.48 10.48
C GLY A 143 -5.79 8.51 11.41
#